data_62e8ddfd6f1bb56d0efaf62bb219823f
#
_entry.id   62e8ddfd6f1bb56d0efaf62bb219823f
#
_cell.length_a   1.000
_cell.length_b   1.000
_cell.length_c   1.000
_cell.angle_alpha   90.00
_cell.angle_beta   90.00
_cell.angle_gamma   90.00
#
_symmetry.space_group_name_H-M   'P 1'
#
loop_
_entity.id
_entity.type
_entity.pdbx_description
1 polymer ?
#
loop_
_entity_poly.entity_id
_entity_poly.type
_entity_poly.pdbx_seq_one_letter_code
_entity_poly.pdbx_strand_id
1 'polypeptide(L)'
;GNAAHSPSSVQVQRDEKATTLQLDVPGLSREQLQLSIEGAVVRLSSVEGAPRQVQRAWELDHEIDTAASSAKLENGVLTLSLARLEPQSKATTLSIQ
;
A
#
# COMPACT_ATOMS: atom_id res chain seq x y z
N GLY A 1 2.78 6.60 -27.60
CA GLY A 1 2.85 6.23 -27.22
C GLY A 1 2.75 5.72 -26.60
N ASN A 2 2.67 5.71 -26.67
CA ASN A 2 2.72 5.33 -26.21
C ASN A 2 2.89 4.63 -25.42
N ALA A 3 2.99 4.22 -25.66
CA ALA A 3 3.47 3.23 -24.83
C ALA A 3 3.32 3.65 -23.46
N ALA A 4 2.57 4.50 -23.44
CA ALA A 4 2.44 5.16 -22.25
C ALA A 4 1.94 4.27 -21.16
N HIS A 5 1.28 3.23 -21.47
CA HIS A 5 0.83 2.48 -20.35
C HIS A 5 1.72 1.29 -20.13
N SER A 6 2.21 1.23 -19.00
CA SER A 6 2.90 0.11 -18.49
C SER A 6 1.89 -0.86 -17.94
N PRO A 7 2.02 -2.17 -18.19
CA PRO A 7 1.11 -3.12 -17.58
C PRO A 7 1.18 -3.12 -16.08
N SER A 8 2.14 -2.40 -15.55
CA SER A 8 2.29 -2.34 -14.11
C SER A 8 1.98 -0.97 -13.58
N SER A 9 1.17 -0.21 -14.30
CA SER A 9 0.83 1.11 -13.81
C SER A 9 -0.01 0.99 -12.54
N VAL A 10 0.23 1.89 -11.63
CA VAL A 10 -0.42 1.91 -10.34
C VAL A 10 -1.28 3.14 -10.26
N GLN A 11 -2.51 2.96 -9.84
CA GLN A 11 -3.38 4.08 -9.59
C GLN A 11 -3.27 4.46 -8.12
N VAL A 12 -3.13 5.75 -7.87
CA VAL A 12 -2.96 6.27 -6.52
C VAL A 12 -4.06 7.27 -6.26
N GLN A 13 -4.78 7.06 -5.18
CA GLN A 13 -5.77 8.01 -4.72
C GLN A 13 -5.44 8.39 -3.29
N ARG A 14 -5.47 9.67 -3.01
CA ARG A 14 -5.14 10.17 -1.68
C ARG A 14 -6.29 10.97 -1.13
N ASP A 15 -6.52 10.79 0.15
CA ASP A 15 -7.39 11.69 0.88
C ASP A 15 -6.72 11.99 2.21
N GLU A 16 -7.43 12.69 3.07
CA GLU A 16 -6.84 13.12 4.33
C GLU A 16 -6.54 11.97 5.27
N LYS A 17 -7.19 10.83 5.08
CA LYS A 17 -7.12 9.74 6.03
C LYS A 17 -6.36 8.56 5.50
N ALA A 18 -6.23 8.42 4.20
CA ALA A 18 -5.63 7.20 3.65
C ALA A 18 -5.13 7.45 2.23
N THR A 19 -4.22 6.59 1.83
CA THR A 19 -3.78 6.50 0.45
C THR A 19 -4.22 5.14 -0.06
N THR A 20 -4.84 5.12 -1.22
CA THR A 20 -5.26 3.87 -1.84
C THR A 20 -4.41 3.62 -3.07
N LEU A 21 -3.79 2.46 -3.11
CA LEU A 21 -3.01 2.01 -4.26
C LEU A 21 -3.75 0.87 -4.91
N GLN A 22 -3.82 0.91 -6.24
CA GLN A 22 -4.50 -0.13 -6.97
C GLN A 22 -3.66 -0.53 -8.17
N LEU A 23 -3.38 -1.81 -8.30
CA LEU A 23 -2.56 -2.29 -9.40
C LEU A 23 -3.01 -3.65 -9.85
N ASP A 24 -2.76 -3.95 -11.12
CA ASP A 24 -3.10 -5.22 -11.71
C ASP A 24 -2.01 -6.23 -11.45
N VAL A 25 -2.38 -7.38 -10.95
CA VAL A 25 -1.46 -8.50 -10.76
C VAL A 25 -2.11 -9.78 -11.31
N PRO A 26 -2.43 -9.79 -12.61
CA PRO A 26 -3.18 -10.90 -13.18
C PRO A 26 -2.41 -12.21 -13.04
N GLY A 27 -3.14 -13.26 -12.74
CA GLY A 27 -2.52 -14.57 -12.64
C GLY A 27 -1.86 -14.87 -11.32
N LEU A 28 -1.90 -13.95 -10.38
CA LEU A 28 -1.32 -14.16 -9.05
C LEU A 28 -2.42 -14.24 -8.01
N SER A 29 -2.24 -15.15 -7.06
CA SER A 29 -3.13 -15.25 -5.92
C SER A 29 -2.50 -14.53 -4.74
N ARG A 30 -3.31 -14.29 -3.73
CA ARG A 30 -2.79 -13.60 -2.55
C ARG A 30 -1.70 -14.42 -1.85
N GLU A 31 -1.76 -15.74 -1.95
CA GLU A 31 -0.71 -16.58 -1.36
C GLU A 31 0.62 -16.43 -2.07
N GLN A 32 0.61 -15.91 -3.28
CA GLN A 32 1.81 -15.71 -4.06
C GLN A 32 2.37 -14.31 -3.93
N LEU A 33 1.76 -13.50 -3.10
CA LEU A 33 2.19 -12.12 -2.89
C LEU A 33 2.55 -11.89 -1.44
N GLN A 34 3.57 -11.10 -1.22
CA GLN A 34 3.99 -10.69 0.10
C GLN A 34 3.99 -9.18 0.17
N LEU A 35 3.41 -8.67 1.23
CA LEU A 35 3.29 -7.25 1.43
C LEU A 35 3.93 -6.91 2.76
N SER A 36 4.84 -5.95 2.76
CA SER A 36 5.44 -5.50 4.01
C SER A 36 5.34 -3.99 4.09
N ILE A 37 5.15 -3.50 5.29
CA ILE A 37 5.00 -2.09 5.55
C ILE A 37 5.98 -1.71 6.65
N GLU A 38 6.75 -0.67 6.37
CA GLU A 38 7.72 -0.19 7.32
C GLU A 38 7.66 1.33 7.32
N GLY A 39 7.07 1.89 8.37
CA GLY A 39 6.90 3.35 8.43
C GLY A 39 6.00 3.83 7.31
N ALA A 40 6.57 4.58 6.39
CA ALA A 40 5.84 5.10 5.24
C ALA A 40 6.12 4.32 3.96
N VAL A 41 6.85 3.21 4.06
CA VAL A 41 7.28 2.45 2.89
C VAL A 41 6.46 1.18 2.80
N VAL A 42 5.94 0.93 1.61
CA VAL A 42 5.20 -0.29 1.31
C VAL A 42 5.97 -1.06 0.27
N ARG A 43 6.21 -2.34 0.55
CA ARG A 43 6.89 -3.22 -0.40
C ARG A 43 6.00 -4.39 -0.74
N LEU A 44 5.87 -4.63 -2.02
CA LEU A 44 5.11 -5.75 -2.54
C LEU A 44 6.04 -6.61 -3.37
N SER A 45 6.04 -7.90 -3.10
CA SER A 45 6.85 -8.83 -3.87
C SER A 45 6.09 -10.12 -4.07
N SER A 46 6.39 -10.80 -5.16
CA SER A 46 5.87 -12.13 -5.38
C SER A 46 6.78 -13.14 -4.71
N VAL A 47 6.19 -14.26 -4.30
CA VAL A 47 6.97 -15.32 -3.68
C VAL A 47 7.76 -16.06 -4.76
N GLU A 48 8.80 -16.76 -4.31
CA GLU A 48 9.57 -17.60 -5.20
C GLU A 48 8.66 -18.67 -5.79
N GLY A 49 8.79 -18.90 -7.09
CA GLY A 49 7.96 -19.89 -7.75
C GLY A 49 6.65 -19.37 -8.27
N ALA A 50 6.35 -18.10 -8.04
CA ALA A 50 5.14 -17.54 -8.60
C ALA A 50 5.25 -17.47 -10.12
N PRO A 51 4.10 -17.57 -10.82
CA PRO A 51 4.12 -17.56 -12.28
C PRO A 51 4.57 -16.23 -12.87
N ARG A 52 4.50 -15.17 -12.09
CA ARG A 52 4.97 -13.85 -12.50
C ARG A 52 5.79 -13.27 -11.37
N GLN A 53 6.79 -12.50 -11.75
CA GLN A 53 7.61 -11.81 -10.78
C GLN A 53 7.11 -10.38 -10.62
N VAL A 54 6.79 -10.02 -9.40
CA VAL A 54 6.35 -8.67 -9.07
C VAL A 54 7.23 -8.16 -7.94
N GLN A 55 7.73 -6.95 -8.10
CA GLN A 55 8.52 -6.33 -7.04
C GLN A 55 8.29 -4.84 -7.15
N ARG A 56 7.66 -4.30 -6.13
CA ARG A 56 7.28 -2.89 -6.10
C ARG A 56 7.54 -2.31 -4.73
N ALA A 57 7.84 -1.04 -4.69
CA ALA A 57 7.97 -0.31 -3.45
C ALA A 57 7.43 1.09 -3.65
N TRP A 58 6.76 1.58 -2.64
CA TRP A 58 6.22 2.94 -2.64
C TRP A 58 6.57 3.59 -1.32
N GLU A 59 6.92 4.85 -1.41
CA GLU A 59 7.10 5.64 -0.21
C GLU A 59 5.99 6.68 -0.17
N LEU A 60 5.21 6.65 0.89
CA LEU A 60 4.09 7.56 1.04
C LEU A 60 4.53 8.81 1.77
N ASP A 61 3.67 9.82 1.76
CA ASP A 61 3.97 11.05 2.46
C ASP A 61 3.49 11.01 3.92
N HIS A 62 3.14 9.83 4.39
CA HIS A 62 2.72 9.64 5.78
C HIS A 62 3.08 8.24 6.21
N GLU A 63 3.21 8.05 7.49
CA GLU A 63 3.35 6.70 8.03
C GLU A 63 2.03 5.98 7.95
N ILE A 64 2.08 4.68 7.99
CA ILE A 64 0.93 3.83 7.73
C ILE A 64 0.49 3.17 9.02
N ASP A 65 -0.78 3.32 9.33
CA ASP A 65 -1.40 2.63 10.45
C ASP A 65 -1.83 1.26 9.97
N THR A 66 -1.02 0.25 10.25
CA THR A 66 -1.29 -1.09 9.74
C THR A 66 -2.55 -1.69 10.33
N ALA A 67 -2.93 -1.27 11.53
CA ALA A 67 -4.14 -1.79 12.15
C ALA A 67 -5.40 -1.31 11.44
N ALA A 68 -5.33 -0.14 10.82
CA ALA A 68 -6.47 0.42 10.11
C ALA A 68 -6.36 0.28 8.60
N SER A 69 -5.32 -0.40 8.12
CA SER A 69 -5.07 -0.58 6.70
C SER A 69 -5.54 -1.95 6.26
N SER A 70 -5.76 -2.10 4.96
CA SER A 70 -6.21 -3.37 4.43
C SER A 70 -5.65 -3.58 3.03
N ALA A 71 -5.64 -4.84 2.63
CA ALA A 71 -5.23 -5.23 1.29
C ALA A 71 -6.27 -6.22 0.78
N LYS A 72 -6.62 -6.07 -0.49
CA LYS A 72 -7.64 -6.92 -1.08
C LYS A 72 -7.22 -7.27 -2.49
N LEU A 73 -7.27 -8.54 -2.81
CA LEU A 73 -7.00 -9.01 -4.16
C LEU A 73 -8.28 -9.60 -4.72
N GLU A 74 -8.74 -9.02 -5.83
CA GLU A 74 -10.01 -9.44 -6.42
C GLU A 74 -9.90 -9.31 -7.92
N ASN A 75 -10.15 -10.40 -8.63
CA ASN A 75 -10.15 -10.39 -10.10
C ASN A 75 -8.84 -9.87 -10.67
N GLY A 76 -7.73 -10.25 -10.04
CA GLY A 76 -6.42 -9.83 -10.53
C GLY A 76 -6.06 -8.40 -10.20
N VAL A 77 -6.85 -7.72 -9.40
CA VAL A 77 -6.59 -6.34 -9.01
C VAL A 77 -6.30 -6.30 -7.51
N LEU A 78 -5.14 -5.79 -7.17
CA LEU A 78 -4.75 -5.62 -5.78
C LEU A 78 -5.04 -4.19 -5.36
N THR A 79 -5.82 -4.04 -4.31
CA THR A 79 -6.17 -2.74 -3.76
C THR A 79 -5.63 -2.66 -2.35
N LEU A 80 -4.80 -1.66 -2.11
CA LEU A 80 -4.23 -1.41 -0.79
C LEU A 80 -4.84 -0.13 -0.25
N SER A 81 -5.48 -0.24 0.89
CA SER A 81 -6.00 0.92 1.59
C SER A 81 -5.08 1.18 2.76
N LEU A 82 -4.29 2.23 2.66
CA LEU A 82 -3.19 2.48 3.58
C LEU A 82 -3.55 3.67 4.44
N ALA A 83 -4.04 3.40 5.62
CA ALA A 83 -4.51 4.44 6.51
C ALA A 83 -3.34 5.26 7.02
N ARG A 84 -3.57 6.54 7.15
CA ARG A 84 -2.57 7.44 7.69
C ARG A 84 -2.45 7.23 9.18
N LEU A 85 -1.24 7.01 9.63
CA LEU A 85 -1.00 6.92 11.06
C LEU A 85 -1.05 8.33 11.61
N GLU A 86 -2.09 8.60 12.35
CA GLU A 86 -2.21 9.89 12.98
C GLU A 86 -1.10 10.02 13.98
N PRO A 87 -0.29 11.06 13.88
CA PRO A 87 0.71 11.24 14.92
C PRO A 87 -0.05 11.34 16.21
N GLN A 88 0.21 10.41 17.08
CA GLN A 88 -0.32 10.54 18.42
C GLN A 88 0.14 11.88 18.89
N SER A 89 -0.81 12.71 19.24
CA SER A 89 -0.45 14.00 19.77
C SER A 89 0.42 13.75 20.98
N LYS A 90 1.67 14.10 20.85
CA LYS A 90 2.53 14.07 22.02
C LYS A 90 2.32 15.30 22.86
N ALA A 91 1.46 16.17 22.37
CA ALA A 91 1.06 17.31 23.15
C ALA A 91 0.24 16.79 24.31
N THR A 92 0.77 16.99 25.47
CA THR A 92 0.06 16.65 26.69
C THR A 92 -0.57 17.91 27.21
N THR A 93 -1.84 17.85 27.50
CA THR A 93 -2.50 18.97 28.10
C THR A 93 -2.08 19.09 29.55
N LEU A 94 -1.49 20.22 29.86
CA LEU A 94 -1.08 20.45 31.25
C LEU A 94 -2.23 21.14 31.99
N SER A 95 -2.49 20.63 33.18
CA SER A 95 -3.45 21.29 34.04
C SER A 95 -2.81 22.54 34.64
N ILE A 96 -3.54 23.60 34.58
CA ILE A 96 -3.09 24.83 35.19
C ILE A 96 -3.55 24.83 36.62
N GLN A 97 -2.57 24.93 37.47
CA GLN A 97 -2.86 24.93 38.92
C GLN A 97 -3.21 26.31 39.38
#